data_a5b3b5c85c031ebf692e60b824706522
#
_entry.id   a5b3b5c85c031ebf692e60b824706522
#
_cell.length_a   1.000
_cell.length_b   1.000
_cell.length_c   1.000
_cell.angle_alpha   90.00
_cell.angle_beta   90.00
_cell.angle_gamma   90.00
#
_symmetry.space_group_name_H-M   'P 1'
#
loop_
_entity.id
_entity.type
_entity.pdbx_description
1 polymer ?
#
loop_
_entity_poly.entity_id
_entity_poly.type
_entity_poly.pdbx_seq_one_letter_code
_entity_poly.pdbx_strand_id
1 'polypeptide(L)'
;MPFDADAVRDRREGMLLRLLFRTTHAMNAEMARRIRARGYGEFQPTFTALLAHLDTAGTTISTLARRTGTSRQAVSQLVQSIEEAGLVERRPHPDDGRSVIVRHTDAGRQILLDALDVMSEIEAGYAGLIGEGDMAELKRVVRRLLLDIDPAGGLHRA
;
A
#
# COMPACT_ATOMS: atom_id res chain seq x y z
N MET A 1 13.31 21.45 31.58
CA MET A 1 12.92 22.42 30.54
C MET A 1 11.41 22.36 30.38
N PRO A 2 10.70 23.47 30.35
CA PRO A 2 9.28 23.45 30.04
C PRO A 2 9.05 22.93 28.62
N PHE A 3 7.95 22.20 28.40
CA PHE A 3 7.56 21.68 27.09
C PHE A 3 7.08 22.84 26.22
N ASP A 4 7.81 23.14 25.17
CA ASP A 4 7.46 24.14 24.15
C ASP A 4 6.78 23.45 22.96
N ALA A 5 5.46 23.54 22.89
CA ALA A 5 4.66 22.91 21.87
C ALA A 5 4.88 23.48 20.47
N ASP A 6 5.20 24.76 20.36
CA ASP A 6 5.43 25.42 19.06
C ASP A 6 6.79 25.02 18.48
N ALA A 7 7.84 25.03 19.29
CA ALA A 7 9.16 24.54 18.88
C ALA A 7 9.13 23.05 18.48
N VAL A 8 8.32 22.23 19.17
CA VAL A 8 8.12 20.81 18.79
C VAL A 8 7.39 20.69 17.46
N ARG A 9 6.36 21.52 17.24
CA ARG A 9 5.59 21.53 15.97
C ARG A 9 6.50 21.88 14.79
N ASP A 10 7.22 23.00 14.88
CA ASP A 10 8.10 23.48 13.82
C ASP A 10 9.18 22.46 13.46
N ARG A 11 9.81 21.89 14.49
CA ARG A 11 10.84 20.85 14.29
C ARG A 11 10.26 19.58 13.63
N ARG A 12 9.01 19.21 13.91
CA ARG A 12 8.36 18.03 13.32
C ARG A 12 7.97 18.23 11.86
N GLU A 13 7.57 19.45 11.45
CA GLU A 13 6.97 19.65 10.13
C GLU A 13 7.95 19.39 8.98
N GLY A 14 9.24 19.69 9.15
CA GLY A 14 10.28 19.43 8.15
C GLY A 14 10.87 18.00 8.18
N MET A 15 10.48 17.15 9.11
CA MET A 15 11.06 15.80 9.20
C MET A 15 10.62 14.89 8.06
N LEU A 16 11.58 14.24 7.39
CA LEU A 16 11.35 13.35 6.25
C LEU A 16 10.28 12.28 6.55
N LEU A 17 10.39 11.60 7.70
CA LEU A 17 9.44 10.55 8.09
C LEU A 17 7.99 11.08 8.13
N ARG A 18 7.79 12.29 8.67
CA ARG A 18 6.48 12.92 8.74
C ARG A 18 5.97 13.31 7.35
N LEU A 19 6.84 13.88 6.51
CA LEU A 19 6.47 14.23 5.13
C LEU A 19 6.05 13.00 4.34
N LEU A 20 6.84 11.93 4.38
CA LEU A 20 6.53 10.66 3.72
C LEU A 20 5.21 10.06 4.25
N PHE A 21 5.03 10.04 5.58
CA PHE A 21 3.82 9.50 6.18
C PHE A 21 2.55 10.27 5.74
N ARG A 22 2.59 11.60 5.78
CA ARG A 22 1.46 12.43 5.35
C ARG A 22 1.19 12.32 3.86
N THR A 23 2.24 12.31 3.03
CA THR A 23 2.13 12.15 1.59
C THR A 23 1.51 10.80 1.24
N THR A 24 2.03 9.71 1.80
CA THR A 24 1.50 8.35 1.57
C THR A 24 0.04 8.24 2.01
N HIS A 25 -0.32 8.82 3.17
CA HIS A 25 -1.70 8.82 3.65
C HIS A 25 -2.63 9.57 2.67
N ALA A 26 -2.24 10.75 2.21
CA ALA A 26 -3.01 11.53 1.24
C ALA A 26 -3.14 10.82 -0.11
N MET A 27 -2.07 10.22 -0.62
CA MET A 27 -2.07 9.45 -1.86
C MET A 27 -2.97 8.22 -1.77
N ASN A 28 -2.93 7.47 -0.67
CA ASN A 28 -3.80 6.31 -0.45
C ASN A 28 -5.28 6.71 -0.35
N ALA A 29 -5.60 7.83 0.28
CA ALA A 29 -6.95 8.36 0.35
C ALA A 29 -7.48 8.76 -1.05
N GLU A 30 -6.65 9.44 -1.83
CA GLU A 30 -6.96 9.83 -3.21
C GLU A 30 -7.15 8.59 -4.11
N MET A 31 -6.26 7.61 -3.99
CA MET A 31 -6.36 6.35 -4.71
C MET A 31 -7.69 5.64 -4.40
N ALA A 32 -8.02 5.48 -3.12
CA ALA A 32 -9.28 4.84 -2.73
C ALA A 32 -10.51 5.63 -3.24
N ARG A 33 -10.45 6.97 -3.26
CA ARG A 33 -11.52 7.80 -3.82
C ARG A 33 -11.72 7.53 -5.32
N ARG A 34 -10.63 7.46 -6.12
CA ARG A 34 -10.70 7.20 -7.56
C ARG A 34 -11.13 5.77 -7.87
N ILE A 35 -10.66 4.79 -7.10
CA ILE A 35 -11.09 3.39 -7.23
C ILE A 35 -12.59 3.27 -6.97
N ARG A 36 -13.12 3.91 -5.91
CA ARG A 36 -14.57 3.93 -5.67
C ARG A 36 -15.35 4.58 -6.81
N ALA A 37 -14.83 5.65 -7.41
CA ALA A 37 -15.45 6.30 -8.56
C ALA A 37 -15.51 5.40 -9.81
N ARG A 38 -14.66 4.37 -9.89
CA ARG A 38 -14.69 3.33 -10.95
C ARG A 38 -15.66 2.17 -10.65
N GLY A 39 -16.50 2.29 -9.61
CA GLY A 39 -17.53 1.30 -9.28
C GLY A 39 -17.18 0.33 -8.14
N TYR A 40 -16.00 0.45 -7.51
CA TYR A 40 -15.60 -0.38 -6.37
C TYR A 40 -15.98 0.30 -5.04
N GLY A 41 -17.30 0.41 -4.78
CA GLY A 41 -17.86 1.22 -3.69
C GLY A 41 -17.35 0.92 -2.29
N GLU A 42 -17.07 -0.36 -1.99
CA GLU A 42 -16.58 -0.81 -0.68
C GLU A 42 -15.04 -0.70 -0.52
N PHE A 43 -14.33 -0.22 -1.54
CA PHE A 43 -12.87 -0.12 -1.47
C PHE A 43 -12.42 0.92 -0.44
N GLN A 44 -11.58 0.49 0.50
CA GLN A 44 -11.03 1.33 1.56
C GLN A 44 -9.53 1.59 1.36
N PRO A 45 -8.98 2.72 1.85
CA PRO A 45 -7.53 3.01 1.75
C PRO A 45 -6.64 1.92 2.34
N THR A 46 -7.11 1.25 3.40
CA THR A 46 -6.41 0.14 4.06
C THR A 46 -6.23 -1.08 3.17
N PHE A 47 -7.12 -1.28 2.16
CA PHE A 47 -7.03 -2.38 1.22
C PHE A 47 -5.79 -2.25 0.32
N THR A 48 -5.45 -1.03 -0.09
CA THR A 48 -4.27 -0.75 -0.92
C THR A 48 -3.01 -1.31 -0.30
N ALA A 49 -2.80 -1.07 1.00
CA ALA A 49 -1.60 -1.49 1.69
C ALA A 49 -1.46 -3.02 1.74
N LEU A 50 -2.56 -3.76 1.90
CA LEU A 50 -2.51 -5.23 1.95
C LEU A 50 -2.42 -5.84 0.56
N LEU A 51 -3.23 -5.36 -0.39
CA LEU A 51 -3.27 -5.89 -1.75
C LEU A 51 -1.93 -5.73 -2.48
N ALA A 52 -1.18 -4.65 -2.19
CA ALA A 52 0.17 -4.44 -2.71
C ALA A 52 1.20 -5.51 -2.28
N HIS A 53 0.90 -6.26 -1.20
CA HIS A 53 1.77 -7.32 -0.68
C HIS A 53 1.29 -8.74 -1.01
N LEU A 54 0.24 -8.86 -1.80
CA LEU A 54 -0.36 -10.13 -2.17
C LEU A 54 0.24 -10.64 -3.48
N ASP A 55 0.92 -11.77 -3.42
CA ASP A 55 1.50 -12.42 -4.60
C ASP A 55 0.40 -13.01 -5.51
N THR A 56 0.65 -13.09 -6.80
CA THR A 56 -0.30 -13.67 -7.79
C THR A 56 -0.61 -15.14 -7.50
N ALA A 57 0.36 -15.89 -6.97
CA ALA A 57 0.17 -17.29 -6.56
C ALA A 57 -0.61 -17.45 -5.26
N GLY A 58 -0.77 -16.35 -4.51
CA GLY A 58 -1.36 -16.29 -3.18
C GLY A 58 -0.29 -16.16 -2.09
N THR A 59 -0.71 -15.64 -0.94
CA THR A 59 0.19 -15.33 0.18
C THR A 59 -0.46 -15.75 1.50
N THR A 60 0.31 -16.33 2.43
CA THR A 60 -0.22 -16.70 3.76
C THR A 60 -0.43 -15.47 4.64
N ILE A 61 -1.39 -15.53 5.58
CA ILE A 61 -1.61 -14.49 6.59
C ILE A 61 -0.32 -14.14 7.36
N SER A 62 0.50 -15.15 7.67
CA SER A 62 1.77 -14.94 8.36
C SER A 62 2.78 -14.15 7.54
N THR A 63 2.85 -14.41 6.24
CA THR A 63 3.73 -13.66 5.32
C THR A 63 3.22 -12.23 5.13
N LEU A 64 1.91 -12.04 4.96
CA LEU A 64 1.30 -10.72 4.89
C LEU A 64 1.59 -9.90 6.15
N ALA A 65 1.41 -10.49 7.34
CA ALA A 65 1.68 -9.82 8.62
C ALA A 65 3.15 -9.36 8.72
N ARG A 66 4.09 -10.20 8.29
CA ARG A 66 5.52 -9.83 8.23
C ARG A 66 5.79 -8.70 7.25
N ARG A 67 5.21 -8.76 6.04
CA ARG A 67 5.40 -7.75 4.99
C ARG A 67 4.81 -6.39 5.36
N THR A 68 3.67 -6.38 6.05
CA THR A 68 2.98 -5.16 6.48
C THR A 68 3.46 -4.62 7.82
N GLY A 69 4.30 -5.37 8.54
CA GLY A 69 4.76 -4.98 9.88
C GLY A 69 3.64 -4.97 10.93
N THR A 70 2.54 -5.73 10.71
CA THR A 70 1.38 -5.75 11.61
C THR A 70 1.14 -7.14 12.20
N SER A 71 0.19 -7.25 13.16
CA SER A 71 -0.15 -8.53 13.77
C SER A 71 -0.95 -9.44 12.81
N ARG A 72 -0.82 -10.76 12.97
CA ARG A 72 -1.62 -11.74 12.21
C ARG A 72 -3.13 -11.53 12.40
N GLN A 73 -3.54 -11.11 13.59
CA GLN A 73 -4.95 -10.84 13.89
C GLN A 73 -5.46 -9.64 13.08
N ALA A 74 -4.70 -8.53 13.04
CA ALA A 74 -5.08 -7.35 12.26
C ALA A 74 -5.15 -7.67 10.76
N VAL A 75 -4.15 -8.41 10.23
CA VAL A 75 -4.17 -8.88 8.84
C VAL A 75 -5.35 -9.80 8.57
N SER A 76 -5.68 -10.72 9.48
CA SER A 76 -6.83 -11.63 9.30
C SER A 76 -8.16 -10.88 9.23
N GLN A 77 -8.35 -9.86 10.06
CA GLN A 77 -9.53 -8.98 10.02
C GLN A 77 -9.59 -8.18 8.72
N LEU A 78 -8.46 -7.61 8.29
CA LEU A 78 -8.40 -6.87 7.03
C LEU A 78 -8.66 -7.76 5.82
N VAL A 79 -8.08 -8.98 5.79
CA VAL A 79 -8.37 -9.98 4.75
C VAL A 79 -9.85 -10.33 4.73
N GLN A 80 -10.50 -10.46 5.89
CA GLN A 80 -11.93 -10.71 5.95
C GLN A 80 -12.73 -9.59 5.29
N SER A 81 -12.43 -8.33 5.59
CA SER A 81 -13.12 -7.18 4.97
C SER A 81 -12.89 -7.13 3.45
N ILE A 82 -11.69 -7.49 2.96
CA ILE A 82 -11.38 -7.54 1.52
C ILE A 82 -12.10 -8.73 0.86
N GLU A 83 -12.26 -9.85 1.56
CA GLU A 83 -13.00 -11.03 1.10
C GLU A 83 -14.51 -10.73 1.04
N GLU A 84 -15.07 -10.04 2.02
CA GLU A 84 -16.45 -9.55 2.01
C GLU A 84 -16.71 -8.57 0.85
N ALA A 85 -15.72 -7.77 0.47
CA ALA A 85 -15.75 -6.94 -0.74
C ALA A 85 -15.57 -7.75 -2.06
N GLY A 86 -15.36 -9.06 -1.97
CA GLY A 86 -15.22 -9.95 -3.13
C GLY A 86 -13.90 -9.86 -3.88
N LEU A 87 -12.87 -9.19 -3.32
CA LEU A 87 -11.61 -8.92 -4.01
C LEU A 87 -10.54 -10.00 -3.76
N VAL A 88 -10.65 -10.73 -2.66
CA VAL A 88 -9.79 -11.87 -2.35
C VAL A 88 -10.61 -13.06 -1.91
N GLU A 89 -10.00 -14.23 -1.91
CA GLU A 89 -10.55 -15.47 -1.38
C GLU A 89 -9.48 -16.19 -0.55
N ARG A 90 -9.94 -16.98 0.43
CA ARG A 90 -9.08 -17.89 1.19
C ARG A 90 -9.14 -19.28 0.58
N ARG A 91 -7.97 -19.90 0.38
CA ARG A 91 -7.84 -21.28 -0.13
C ARG A 91 -6.89 -22.09 0.75
N PRO A 92 -7.07 -23.42 0.86
CA PRO A 92 -6.05 -24.27 1.45
C PRO A 92 -4.70 -24.10 0.74
N HIS A 93 -3.61 -24.10 1.51
CA HIS A 93 -2.29 -24.05 0.90
C HIS A 93 -2.04 -25.36 0.11
N PRO A 94 -1.50 -25.30 -1.13
CA PRO A 94 -1.37 -26.49 -1.97
C PRO A 94 -0.43 -27.54 -1.35
N ASP A 95 0.60 -27.11 -0.62
CA ASP A 95 1.63 -28.00 -0.07
C ASP A 95 1.51 -28.19 1.46
N ASP A 96 0.58 -27.49 2.11
CA ASP A 96 0.36 -27.57 3.57
C ASP A 96 -1.13 -27.38 3.90
N GLY A 97 -1.85 -28.48 3.99
CA GLY A 97 -3.29 -28.47 4.27
C GLY A 97 -3.70 -27.88 5.63
N ARG A 98 -2.74 -27.50 6.48
CA ARG A 98 -2.98 -26.80 7.76
C ARG A 98 -2.90 -25.30 7.64
N SER A 99 -2.40 -24.78 6.54
CA SER A 99 -2.29 -23.35 6.28
C SER A 99 -3.25 -22.89 5.20
N VAL A 100 -3.57 -21.58 5.24
CA VAL A 100 -4.47 -20.91 4.31
C VAL A 100 -3.67 -19.85 3.57
N ILE A 101 -3.86 -19.81 2.25
CA ILE A 101 -3.39 -18.72 1.40
C ILE A 101 -4.54 -17.81 1.04
N VAL A 102 -4.23 -16.53 0.90
CA VAL A 102 -5.09 -15.48 0.37
C VAL A 102 -4.73 -15.26 -1.08
N ARG A 103 -5.70 -15.25 -1.97
CA ARG A 103 -5.52 -15.05 -3.42
C ARG A 103 -6.49 -14.00 -3.94
N HIS A 104 -6.11 -13.30 -5.00
CA HIS A 104 -7.04 -12.46 -5.73
C HIS A 104 -8.15 -13.29 -6.39
N THR A 105 -9.39 -12.82 -6.30
CA THR A 105 -10.49 -13.23 -7.18
C THR A 105 -10.30 -12.63 -8.58
N ASP A 106 -11.19 -12.93 -9.53
CA ASP A 106 -11.19 -12.24 -10.83
C ASP A 106 -11.46 -10.75 -10.67
N ALA A 107 -12.38 -10.36 -9.81
CA ALA A 107 -12.64 -8.96 -9.45
C ALA A 107 -11.41 -8.32 -8.78
N GLY A 108 -10.71 -9.05 -7.90
CA GLY A 108 -9.48 -8.61 -7.28
C GLY A 108 -8.31 -8.43 -8.26
N ARG A 109 -8.25 -9.25 -9.31
CA ARG A 109 -7.27 -9.06 -10.40
C ARG A 109 -7.61 -7.83 -11.25
N GLN A 110 -8.89 -7.62 -11.53
CA GLN A 110 -9.31 -6.43 -12.28
C GLN A 110 -9.04 -5.15 -11.51
N ILE A 111 -9.36 -5.10 -10.22
CA ILE A 111 -9.08 -3.92 -9.41
C ILE A 111 -7.57 -3.65 -9.28
N LEU A 112 -6.72 -4.67 -9.33
CA LEU A 112 -5.26 -4.47 -9.35
C LEU A 112 -4.81 -3.71 -10.60
N LEU A 113 -5.35 -4.05 -11.78
CA LEU A 113 -5.07 -3.34 -13.03
C LEU A 113 -5.60 -1.90 -12.97
N ASP A 114 -6.85 -1.72 -12.57
CA ASP A 114 -7.45 -0.40 -12.40
C ASP A 114 -6.69 0.46 -11.39
N ALA A 115 -6.13 -0.16 -10.34
CA ALA A 115 -5.29 0.51 -9.36
C ALA A 115 -3.96 1.02 -9.94
N LEU A 116 -3.33 0.25 -10.84
CA LEU A 116 -2.12 0.68 -11.54
C LEU A 116 -2.40 1.89 -12.44
N ASP A 117 -3.53 1.88 -13.15
CA ASP A 117 -3.96 3.02 -13.97
C ASP A 117 -4.23 4.26 -13.11
N VAL A 118 -4.94 4.11 -11.99
CA VAL A 118 -5.19 5.19 -11.03
C VAL A 118 -3.88 5.72 -10.44
N MET A 119 -2.93 4.87 -10.11
CA MET A 119 -1.61 5.31 -9.61
C MET A 119 -0.89 6.15 -10.67
N SER A 120 -0.92 5.73 -11.93
CA SER A 120 -0.31 6.46 -13.04
C SER A 120 -0.98 7.83 -13.25
N GLU A 121 -2.30 7.90 -13.18
CA GLU A 121 -3.04 9.17 -13.26
C GLU A 121 -2.71 10.13 -12.10
N ILE A 122 -2.61 9.60 -10.87
CA ILE A 122 -2.23 10.38 -9.68
C ILE A 122 -0.81 10.91 -9.85
N GLU A 123 0.13 10.07 -10.29
CA GLU A 123 1.51 10.45 -10.53
C GLU A 123 1.61 11.55 -11.60
N ALA A 124 0.93 11.39 -12.72
CA ALA A 124 0.88 12.42 -13.78
C ALA A 124 0.31 13.74 -13.27
N GLY A 125 -0.75 13.69 -12.43
CA GLY A 125 -1.30 14.86 -11.79
C GLY A 125 -0.30 15.58 -10.90
N TYR A 126 0.47 14.86 -10.11
CA TYR A 126 1.51 15.43 -9.25
C TYR A 126 2.73 15.91 -10.05
N ALA A 127 3.12 15.21 -11.11
CA ALA A 127 4.16 15.68 -12.02
C ALA A 127 3.78 17.02 -12.66
N GLY A 128 2.49 17.22 -12.99
CA GLY A 128 1.97 18.51 -13.44
C GLY A 128 2.06 19.63 -12.41
N LEU A 129 2.06 19.31 -11.11
CA LEU A 129 2.16 20.31 -10.03
C LEU A 129 3.61 20.69 -9.71
N ILE A 130 4.53 19.71 -9.65
CA ILE A 130 5.92 19.92 -9.22
C ILE A 130 6.92 19.93 -10.38
N GLY A 131 6.50 19.55 -11.58
CA GLY A 131 7.35 19.37 -12.76
C GLY A 131 7.84 17.94 -12.94
N GLU A 132 7.98 17.50 -14.19
CA GLU A 132 8.43 16.16 -14.56
C GLU A 132 9.84 15.84 -14.03
N GLY A 133 10.74 16.85 -14.04
CA GLY A 133 12.10 16.69 -13.54
C GLY A 133 12.15 16.38 -12.05
N ASP A 134 11.40 17.14 -11.24
CA ASP A 134 11.34 16.94 -9.79
C ASP A 134 10.64 15.62 -9.45
N MET A 135 9.61 15.24 -10.19
CA MET A 135 8.96 13.93 -10.04
C MET A 135 9.93 12.78 -10.31
N ALA A 136 10.69 12.84 -11.39
CA ALA A 136 11.68 11.82 -11.74
C ALA A 136 12.79 11.73 -10.67
N GLU A 137 13.27 12.88 -10.18
CA GLU A 137 14.28 12.94 -9.12
C GLU A 137 13.75 12.39 -7.80
N LEU A 138 12.53 12.75 -7.39
CA LEU A 138 11.86 12.23 -6.21
C LEU A 138 11.78 10.69 -6.25
N LYS A 139 11.32 10.14 -7.37
CA LYS A 139 11.23 8.67 -7.58
C LYS A 139 12.61 8.02 -7.48
N ARG A 140 13.63 8.63 -8.07
CA ARG A 140 15.02 8.14 -8.04
C ARG A 140 15.56 8.10 -6.62
N VAL A 141 15.38 9.19 -5.85
CA VAL A 141 15.88 9.31 -4.47
C VAL A 141 15.15 8.36 -3.53
N VAL A 142 13.82 8.30 -3.61
CA VAL A 142 13.00 7.40 -2.78
C VAL A 142 13.34 5.94 -3.06
N ARG A 143 13.52 5.55 -4.34
CA ARG A 143 13.91 4.18 -4.71
C ARG A 143 15.28 3.83 -4.13
N ARG A 144 16.26 4.71 -4.23
CA ARG A 144 17.60 4.49 -3.66
C ARG A 144 17.52 4.33 -2.15
N LEU A 145 16.81 5.22 -1.46
CA LEU A 145 16.61 5.14 -0.01
C LEU A 145 15.96 3.81 0.39
N LEU A 146 14.92 3.39 -0.32
CA LEU A 146 14.22 2.13 -0.05
C LEU A 146 15.13 0.91 -0.20
N LEU A 147 15.99 0.88 -1.22
CA LEU A 147 16.96 -0.20 -1.42
C LEU A 147 17.99 -0.30 -0.29
N ASP A 148 18.37 0.83 0.29
CA ASP A 148 19.33 0.87 1.38
C ASP A 148 18.72 0.45 2.73
N ILE A 149 17.46 0.83 3.00
CA ILE A 149 16.81 0.57 4.29
C ILE A 149 16.03 -0.77 4.32
N ASP A 150 15.60 -1.28 3.18
CA ASP A 150 14.87 -2.55 3.04
C ASP A 150 15.33 -3.35 1.81
N PRO A 151 16.57 -3.84 1.81
CA PRO A 151 17.12 -4.58 0.68
C PRO A 151 16.41 -5.92 0.39
N ALA A 152 15.66 -6.46 1.35
CA ALA A 152 14.87 -7.67 1.22
C ALA A 152 13.41 -7.41 0.81
N GLY A 153 12.96 -6.18 0.88
CA GLY A 153 11.59 -5.77 0.56
C GLY A 153 11.31 -5.80 -0.93
N GLY A 154 10.74 -6.87 -1.36
CA GLY A 154 9.94 -7.20 -2.56
C GLY A 154 10.01 -6.43 -3.89
N LEU A 155 10.72 -5.32 -4.00
CA LEU A 155 10.87 -4.58 -5.26
C LEU A 155 11.79 -5.27 -6.31
N HIS A 156 12.42 -6.39 -5.95
CA HIS A 156 13.41 -7.08 -6.78
C HIS A 156 12.93 -8.37 -7.43
N ARG A 157 11.66 -8.73 -7.32
CA ARG A 157 11.15 -9.98 -7.90
C ARG A 157 9.87 -9.73 -8.69
N ALA A 158 10.03 -9.13 -9.82
CA ALA A 158 9.15 -9.29 -10.96
C ALA A 158 9.92 -10.06 -12.04
#